data_1ae967d8d5510ccbc7e9816d8214fb9b
#
_entry.id   1ae967d8d5510ccbc7e9816d8214fb9b
#
_cell.length_a   1.000
_cell.length_b   1.000
_cell.length_c   1.000
_cell.angle_alpha   90.00
_cell.angle_beta   90.00
_cell.angle_gamma   90.00
#
_symmetry.space_group_name_H-M   'P 1'
#
loop_
_entity.id
_entity.type
_entity.pdbx_description
1 polymer ?
#
loop_
_entity_poly.entity_id
_entity_poly.type
_entity_poly.pdbx_seq_one_letter_code
_entity_poly.pdbx_strand_id
1 'polypeptide(L)'
;MNSRPPSRSSRRVTAREAVATVSRAVTRLEERLGGRLFNRTSRRLALTDYGRTLAERASQIYTDAEAAEDVARKASSRPRGLVKLAAPLSFGARWVAPMLPEFFRRYPDIAVELHLTDAQTDLIGDGFDAALRIAVMEDSSLVARLIVPVRRFVVASPGYMARHGRPRHPRDLVAHQCLSYANRARHDVWRFTHLKTGEECAITPNGQLRGTSVEALLPTVLEGLAITELPEFIATQYFPDKQLEPILADWSLPEGGLYFVTPTARARPAKVSALADFVIAELTDARWSAEAVMGWKPPARRRKRT
;
A
#
# COMPACT_ATOMS: atom_id res chain seq x y z
N MET A 1 -45.17 15.89 -42.38
CA MET A 1 -44.94 16.61 -41.13
C MET A 1 -43.92 15.86 -40.32
N ASN A 2 -42.66 16.34 -40.37
CA ASN A 2 -41.49 15.72 -39.77
C ASN A 2 -41.18 16.43 -38.47
N SER A 3 -41.47 15.84 -37.33
CA SER A 3 -41.07 16.37 -36.02
C SER A 3 -39.82 15.63 -35.54
N ARG A 4 -38.64 16.25 -35.71
CA ARG A 4 -37.40 15.87 -35.05
C ARG A 4 -37.51 16.14 -33.53
N PRO A 5 -37.02 15.19 -32.68
CA PRO A 5 -36.91 15.48 -31.23
C PRO A 5 -35.73 16.42 -30.98
N PRO A 6 -35.77 17.24 -29.89
CA PRO A 6 -34.76 18.22 -29.59
C PRO A 6 -33.44 17.52 -29.15
N SER A 7 -32.33 17.90 -29.77
CA SER A 7 -30.98 17.49 -29.40
C SER A 7 -30.63 18.00 -28.00
N ARG A 8 -30.39 17.11 -27.04
CA ARG A 8 -29.71 17.44 -25.79
C ARG A 8 -28.26 17.84 -26.09
N SER A 9 -27.99 19.15 -26.13
CA SER A 9 -26.63 19.65 -26.14
C SER A 9 -25.98 19.36 -24.78
N SER A 10 -25.13 18.38 -24.72
CA SER A 10 -24.24 18.18 -23.58
C SER A 10 -23.20 19.31 -23.58
N ARG A 11 -23.46 20.34 -22.78
CA ARG A 11 -22.51 21.43 -22.54
C ARG A 11 -21.26 20.84 -21.88
N ARG A 12 -20.15 20.78 -22.61
CA ARG A 12 -18.84 20.46 -22.03
C ARG A 12 -18.48 21.59 -21.06
N VAL A 13 -18.58 21.30 -19.76
CA VAL A 13 -18.11 22.20 -18.70
C VAL A 13 -16.59 22.26 -18.79
N THR A 14 -16.02 23.44 -18.94
CA THR A 14 -14.56 23.60 -18.94
C THR A 14 -14.00 23.36 -17.54
N ALA A 15 -12.73 22.91 -17.44
CA ALA A 15 -12.09 22.66 -16.13
C ALA A 15 -12.14 23.90 -15.21
N ARG A 16 -12.07 25.11 -15.76
CA ARG A 16 -12.22 26.37 -15.02
C ARG A 16 -13.63 26.57 -14.44
N GLU A 17 -14.67 26.24 -15.21
CA GLU A 17 -16.07 26.33 -14.74
C GLU A 17 -16.35 25.30 -13.65
N ALA A 18 -15.78 24.10 -13.75
CA ALA A 18 -15.88 23.07 -12.72
C ALA A 18 -15.25 23.54 -11.40
N VAL A 19 -14.03 24.08 -11.43
CA VAL A 19 -13.32 24.59 -10.25
C VAL A 19 -14.08 25.76 -9.61
N ALA A 20 -14.60 26.70 -10.39
CA ALA A 20 -15.38 27.82 -9.88
C ALA A 20 -16.70 27.37 -9.23
N THR A 21 -17.32 26.33 -9.75
CA THR A 21 -18.56 25.77 -9.21
C THR A 21 -18.31 25.07 -7.88
N VAL A 22 -17.25 24.27 -7.79
CA VAL A 22 -16.83 23.60 -6.55
C VAL A 22 -16.45 24.63 -5.47
N SER A 23 -15.67 25.66 -5.83
CA SER A 23 -15.27 26.71 -4.89
C SER A 23 -16.48 27.46 -4.31
N ARG A 24 -17.47 27.78 -5.14
CA ARG A 24 -18.72 28.43 -4.68
C ARG A 24 -19.56 27.51 -3.77
N ALA A 25 -19.63 26.23 -4.08
CA ALA A 25 -20.33 25.25 -3.24
C ALA A 25 -19.68 25.13 -1.85
N VAL A 26 -18.34 25.08 -1.81
CA VAL A 26 -17.57 25.04 -0.56
C VAL A 26 -17.80 26.31 0.25
N THR A 27 -17.72 27.50 -0.35
CA THR A 27 -17.95 28.77 0.36
C THR A 27 -19.35 28.83 0.98
N ARG A 28 -20.39 28.43 0.23
CA ARG A 28 -21.76 28.37 0.78
C ARG A 28 -21.90 27.38 1.93
N LEU A 29 -21.15 26.26 1.86
CA LEU A 29 -21.15 25.28 2.94
C LEU A 29 -20.48 25.84 4.19
N GLU A 30 -19.32 26.51 4.05
CA GLU A 30 -18.61 27.20 5.14
C GLU A 30 -19.49 28.26 5.81
N GLU A 31 -20.20 29.08 5.02
CA GLU A 31 -21.15 30.06 5.52
C GLU A 31 -22.29 29.42 6.32
N ARG A 32 -22.88 28.34 5.79
CA ARG A 32 -23.98 27.63 6.46
C ARG A 32 -23.56 26.96 7.75
N LEU A 33 -22.32 26.46 7.82
CA LEU A 33 -21.77 25.74 8.98
C LEU A 33 -21.11 26.67 10.00
N GLY A 34 -20.89 27.94 9.66
CA GLY A 34 -20.26 28.93 10.53
C GLY A 34 -18.77 28.71 10.78
N GLY A 35 -18.11 27.91 9.94
CA GLY A 35 -16.69 27.58 10.10
C GLY A 35 -15.98 27.33 8.80
N ARG A 36 -14.67 27.59 8.76
CA ARG A 36 -13.84 27.32 7.58
C ARG A 36 -13.46 25.84 7.50
N LEU A 37 -13.65 25.25 6.32
CA LEU A 37 -13.28 23.87 6.02
C LEU A 37 -11.87 23.77 5.47
N PHE A 38 -11.36 24.84 4.84
CA PHE A 38 -10.05 24.87 4.21
C PHE A 38 -9.19 26.02 4.71
N ASN A 39 -7.91 25.74 4.96
CA ASN A 39 -6.85 26.72 5.12
C ASN A 39 -6.38 27.14 3.73
N ARG A 40 -6.66 28.40 3.35
CA ARG A 40 -6.22 28.97 2.07
C ARG A 40 -4.88 29.66 2.29
N THR A 41 -3.76 28.93 2.10
CA THR A 41 -2.44 29.56 1.97
C THR A 41 -2.10 29.69 0.49
N SER A 42 -1.27 30.67 0.14
CA SER A 42 -0.92 30.98 -1.25
C SER A 42 -0.21 29.82 -2.00
N ARG A 43 0.14 28.74 -1.31
CA ARG A 43 0.89 27.60 -1.87
C ARG A 43 0.21 26.23 -1.74
N ARG A 44 -0.78 26.06 -0.83
CA ARG A 44 -1.48 24.76 -0.65
C ARG A 44 -2.89 24.99 -0.11
N LEU A 45 -3.82 24.18 -0.62
CA LEU A 45 -5.15 24.02 -0.06
C LEU A 45 -5.08 22.82 0.92
N ALA A 46 -5.32 23.08 2.20
CA ALA A 46 -5.32 22.03 3.24
C ALA A 46 -6.62 22.12 4.04
N LEU A 47 -7.14 20.98 4.48
CA LEU A 47 -8.30 20.93 5.37
C LEU A 47 -7.94 21.50 6.76
N THR A 48 -8.88 22.22 7.36
CA THR A 48 -8.87 22.51 8.80
C THR A 48 -9.24 21.25 9.58
N ASP A 49 -9.04 21.21 10.92
CA ASP A 49 -9.50 20.07 11.73
C ASP A 49 -11.01 19.88 11.63
N TYR A 50 -11.77 20.99 11.61
CA TYR A 50 -13.21 20.98 11.37
C TYR A 50 -13.54 20.45 9.96
N GLY A 51 -12.79 20.89 8.94
CA GLY A 51 -12.92 20.40 7.57
C GLY A 51 -12.60 18.92 7.44
N ARG A 52 -11.61 18.42 8.15
CA ARG A 52 -11.24 16.99 8.18
C ARG A 52 -12.36 16.15 8.78
N THR A 53 -12.87 16.53 9.93
CA THR A 53 -14.00 15.84 10.60
C THR A 53 -15.24 15.81 9.70
N LEU A 54 -15.55 16.92 9.02
CA LEU A 54 -16.68 16.97 8.09
C LEU A 54 -16.45 16.11 6.86
N ALA A 55 -15.25 16.14 6.28
CA ALA A 55 -14.89 15.32 5.12
C ALA A 55 -15.01 13.83 5.42
N GLU A 56 -14.55 13.38 6.60
CA GLU A 56 -14.71 12.00 7.06
C GLU A 56 -16.20 11.60 7.13
N ARG A 57 -17.04 12.44 7.72
CA ARG A 57 -18.48 12.18 7.84
C ARG A 57 -19.19 12.22 6.49
N ALA A 58 -18.83 13.18 5.64
CA ALA A 58 -19.40 13.30 4.29
C ALA A 58 -19.01 12.12 3.40
N SER A 59 -17.76 11.68 3.47
CA SER A 59 -17.29 10.48 2.77
C SER A 59 -18.06 9.24 3.22
N GLN A 60 -18.29 9.09 4.53
CA GLN A 60 -19.09 7.99 5.08
C GLN A 60 -20.53 8.01 4.54
N ILE A 61 -21.20 9.17 4.58
CA ILE A 61 -22.58 9.34 4.07
C ILE A 61 -22.66 9.02 2.57
N TYR A 62 -21.66 9.46 1.80
CA TYR A 62 -21.60 9.17 0.36
C TYR A 62 -21.45 7.66 0.10
N THR A 63 -20.56 7.00 0.81
CA THR A 63 -20.35 5.54 0.72
C THR A 63 -21.61 4.76 1.13
N ASP A 64 -22.28 5.18 2.20
CA ASP A 64 -23.51 4.55 2.66
C ASP A 64 -24.67 4.77 1.65
N ALA A 65 -24.72 5.94 1.00
CA ALA A 65 -25.69 6.20 -0.07
C ALA A 65 -25.43 5.35 -1.33
N GLU A 66 -24.18 5.25 -1.79
CA GLU A 66 -23.81 4.35 -2.89
C GLU A 66 -24.15 2.89 -2.55
N ALA A 67 -23.88 2.45 -1.32
CA ALA A 67 -24.19 1.11 -0.88
C ALA A 67 -25.71 0.86 -0.81
N ALA A 68 -26.50 1.84 -0.36
CA ALA A 68 -27.96 1.75 -0.36
C ALA A 68 -28.52 1.67 -1.79
N GLU A 69 -27.99 2.48 -2.71
CA GLU A 69 -28.32 2.39 -4.13
C GLU A 69 -27.94 1.02 -4.72
N ASP A 70 -26.78 0.49 -4.36
CA ASP A 70 -26.31 -0.84 -4.80
C ASP A 70 -27.19 -1.96 -4.23
N VAL A 71 -27.68 -1.85 -2.99
CA VAL A 71 -28.64 -2.80 -2.41
C VAL A 71 -29.97 -2.74 -3.18
N ALA A 72 -30.46 -1.56 -3.50
CA ALA A 72 -31.67 -1.39 -4.30
C ALA A 72 -31.49 -1.92 -5.75
N ARG A 73 -30.28 -1.85 -6.29
CA ARG A 73 -29.90 -2.34 -7.63
C ARG A 73 -29.51 -3.82 -7.64
N LYS A 74 -29.19 -4.45 -6.51
CA LYS A 74 -28.76 -5.87 -6.41
C LYS A 74 -29.76 -6.86 -6.99
N ALA A 75 -30.96 -6.43 -7.31
CA ALA A 75 -31.90 -7.28 -8.07
C ALA A 75 -31.57 -7.36 -9.57
N SER A 76 -30.67 -6.53 -10.16
CA SER A 76 -30.44 -6.56 -11.63
C SER A 76 -29.17 -5.93 -12.19
N SER A 77 -28.12 -5.57 -11.44
CA SER A 77 -27.00 -4.88 -12.11
C SER A 77 -25.58 -5.38 -11.78
N ARG A 78 -24.76 -5.47 -12.85
CA ARG A 78 -23.33 -5.75 -12.80
C ARG A 78 -22.60 -4.62 -12.03
N PRO A 79 -21.56 -4.93 -11.22
CA PRO A 79 -20.72 -3.91 -10.57
C PRO A 79 -20.13 -2.96 -11.61
N ARG A 80 -20.23 -1.64 -11.38
CA ARG A 80 -19.77 -0.61 -12.34
C ARG A 80 -19.28 0.66 -11.66
N GLY A 81 -18.45 1.42 -12.38
CA GLY A 81 -17.95 2.73 -11.95
C GLY A 81 -16.45 2.74 -11.64
N LEU A 82 -15.93 3.87 -11.19
CA LEU A 82 -14.51 4.06 -10.87
C LEU A 82 -14.21 3.58 -9.43
N VAL A 83 -13.15 2.81 -9.26
CA VAL A 83 -12.54 2.46 -7.96
C VAL A 83 -11.17 3.09 -7.87
N LYS A 84 -10.93 3.89 -6.82
CA LYS A 84 -9.63 4.46 -6.49
C LYS A 84 -8.90 3.56 -5.52
N LEU A 85 -7.84 2.90 -6.01
CA LEU A 85 -7.02 1.96 -5.25
C LEU A 85 -5.62 2.53 -5.00
N ALA A 86 -5.22 2.65 -3.74
CA ALA A 86 -3.82 2.90 -3.38
C ALA A 86 -3.07 1.58 -3.16
N ALA A 87 -1.79 1.53 -3.55
CA ALA A 87 -0.94 0.38 -3.30
C ALA A 87 0.52 0.81 -3.12
N PRO A 88 1.37 0.03 -2.39
CA PRO A 88 2.80 0.28 -2.31
C PRO A 88 3.43 0.27 -3.69
N LEU A 89 4.37 1.20 -3.94
CA LEU A 89 4.94 1.45 -5.26
C LEU A 89 5.41 0.17 -5.95
N SER A 90 6.38 -0.51 -5.37
CA SER A 90 6.98 -1.71 -5.97
C SER A 90 6.00 -2.88 -6.04
N PHE A 91 5.18 -3.06 -4.99
CA PHE A 91 4.19 -4.14 -4.96
C PHE A 91 3.07 -3.91 -5.98
N GLY A 92 2.55 -2.70 -6.04
CA GLY A 92 1.49 -2.33 -6.98
C GLY A 92 1.90 -2.49 -8.43
N ALA A 93 3.10 -2.04 -8.79
CA ALA A 93 3.62 -2.16 -10.15
C ALA A 93 3.87 -3.63 -10.57
N ARG A 94 4.39 -4.46 -9.66
CA ARG A 94 4.84 -5.83 -9.99
C ARG A 94 3.76 -6.89 -9.84
N TRP A 95 2.80 -6.70 -8.93
CA TRP A 95 1.83 -7.74 -8.57
C TRP A 95 0.38 -7.31 -8.78
N VAL A 96 0.05 -6.01 -8.59
CA VAL A 96 -1.32 -5.53 -8.77
C VAL A 96 -1.59 -5.16 -10.23
N ALA A 97 -0.76 -4.34 -10.85
CA ALA A 97 -0.99 -3.90 -12.22
C ALA A 97 -1.09 -5.06 -13.23
N PRO A 98 -0.24 -6.13 -13.16
CA PRO A 98 -0.33 -7.26 -14.09
C PRO A 98 -1.61 -8.09 -13.99
N MET A 99 -2.33 -8.06 -12.86
CA MET A 99 -3.59 -8.80 -12.70
C MET A 99 -4.81 -8.02 -13.22
N LEU A 100 -4.71 -6.70 -13.37
CA LEU A 100 -5.84 -5.86 -13.79
C LEU A 100 -6.42 -6.20 -15.16
N PRO A 101 -5.65 -6.63 -16.18
CA PRO A 101 -6.26 -7.08 -17.46
C PRO A 101 -7.29 -8.20 -17.29
N GLU A 102 -7.05 -9.16 -16.38
CA GLU A 102 -8.01 -10.22 -16.08
C GLU A 102 -9.21 -9.68 -15.30
N PHE A 103 -8.98 -8.77 -14.37
CA PHE A 103 -10.05 -8.08 -13.66
C PHE A 103 -10.99 -7.35 -14.62
N PHE A 104 -10.47 -6.60 -15.60
CA PHE A 104 -11.29 -5.86 -16.58
C PHE A 104 -12.06 -6.79 -17.53
N ARG A 105 -11.53 -7.98 -17.83
CA ARG A 105 -12.30 -8.99 -18.60
C ARG A 105 -13.50 -9.51 -17.81
N ARG A 106 -13.37 -9.69 -16.49
CA ARG A 106 -14.47 -10.16 -15.62
C ARG A 106 -15.47 -9.06 -15.29
N TYR A 107 -14.99 -7.83 -15.19
CA TYR A 107 -15.77 -6.65 -14.77
C TYR A 107 -15.57 -5.47 -15.72
N PRO A 108 -16.09 -5.55 -16.96
CA PRO A 108 -15.83 -4.57 -18.02
C PRO A 108 -16.39 -3.18 -17.72
N ASP A 109 -17.35 -3.06 -16.80
CA ASP A 109 -17.97 -1.80 -16.40
C ASP A 109 -17.28 -1.12 -15.22
N ILE A 110 -16.20 -1.72 -14.67
CA ILE A 110 -15.40 -1.13 -13.59
C ILE A 110 -14.12 -0.51 -14.19
N ALA A 111 -13.87 0.75 -13.84
CA ALA A 111 -12.58 1.41 -14.04
C ALA A 111 -11.80 1.43 -12.72
N VAL A 112 -10.47 1.35 -12.80
CA VAL A 112 -9.58 1.45 -11.64
C VAL A 112 -8.62 2.61 -11.84
N GLU A 113 -8.57 3.52 -10.87
CA GLU A 113 -7.52 4.53 -10.73
C GLU A 113 -6.51 4.00 -9.71
N LEU A 114 -5.36 3.52 -10.20
CA LEU A 114 -4.33 2.89 -9.36
C LEU A 114 -3.28 3.92 -8.97
N HIS A 115 -3.21 4.24 -7.68
CA HIS A 115 -2.20 5.11 -7.08
C HIS A 115 -1.09 4.30 -6.44
N LEU A 116 0.13 4.46 -6.94
CA LEU A 116 1.31 3.78 -6.41
C LEU A 116 2.13 4.74 -5.56
N THR A 117 2.21 4.46 -4.25
CA THR A 117 2.96 5.29 -3.31
C THR A 117 3.39 4.49 -2.09
N ASP A 118 4.61 4.77 -1.61
CA ASP A 118 5.10 4.24 -0.33
C ASP A 118 4.90 5.23 0.82
N ALA A 119 4.36 6.41 0.54
CA ALA A 119 3.96 7.36 1.59
C ALA A 119 2.70 6.86 2.31
N GLN A 120 2.59 7.23 3.59
CA GLN A 120 1.38 6.95 4.34
C GLN A 120 0.21 7.77 3.77
N THR A 121 -0.80 7.08 3.23
CA THR A 121 -1.97 7.67 2.59
C THR A 121 -3.11 7.80 3.59
N ASP A 122 -3.75 8.95 3.64
CA ASP A 122 -5.02 9.13 4.33
C ASP A 122 -6.15 8.67 3.39
N LEU A 123 -6.63 7.42 3.59
CA LEU A 123 -7.64 6.85 2.70
C LEU A 123 -8.92 7.71 2.59
N ILE A 124 -9.31 8.32 3.70
CA ILE A 124 -10.55 9.10 3.77
C ILE A 124 -10.31 10.51 3.21
N GLY A 125 -9.27 11.18 3.68
CA GLY A 125 -8.94 12.55 3.27
C GLY A 125 -8.54 12.65 1.79
N ASP A 126 -7.90 11.63 1.24
CA ASP A 126 -7.48 11.57 -0.17
C ASP A 126 -8.55 10.95 -1.09
N GLY A 127 -9.68 10.47 -0.53
CA GLY A 127 -10.82 9.94 -1.27
C GLY A 127 -10.57 8.60 -1.96
N PHE A 128 -9.79 7.72 -1.35
CA PHE A 128 -9.58 6.35 -1.83
C PHE A 128 -10.72 5.43 -1.38
N ASP A 129 -11.18 4.56 -2.29
CA ASP A 129 -12.15 3.51 -1.99
C ASP A 129 -11.52 2.33 -1.24
N ALA A 130 -10.25 2.05 -1.52
CA ALA A 130 -9.49 0.97 -0.90
C ALA A 130 -7.97 1.20 -0.99
N ALA A 131 -7.21 0.48 -0.17
CA ALA A 131 -5.76 0.38 -0.31
C ALA A 131 -5.25 -1.04 -0.06
N LEU A 132 -4.15 -1.38 -0.70
CA LEU A 132 -3.25 -2.45 -0.26
C LEU A 132 -2.17 -1.84 0.62
N ARG A 133 -1.92 -2.43 1.78
CA ARG A 133 -0.88 -1.99 2.70
C ARG A 133 0.00 -3.15 3.13
N ILE A 134 1.31 -2.91 3.13
CA ILE A 134 2.29 -3.84 3.70
C ILE A 134 2.80 -3.20 4.98
N ALA A 135 2.35 -3.71 6.13
CA ALA A 135 2.67 -3.14 7.42
C ALA A 135 2.63 -4.20 8.54
N VAL A 136 3.23 -3.86 9.67
CA VAL A 136 2.85 -4.44 10.95
C VAL A 136 1.66 -3.63 11.41
N MET A 137 0.47 -4.24 11.43
CA MET A 137 -0.75 -3.52 11.83
C MET A 137 -0.74 -3.26 13.33
N GLU A 138 -0.89 -1.98 13.68
CA GLU A 138 -1.29 -1.52 15.01
C GLU A 138 -2.80 -1.25 14.96
N ASP A 139 -3.46 -1.13 16.10
CA ASP A 139 -4.90 -0.84 16.18
C ASP A 139 -5.24 0.44 15.41
N SER A 140 -6.16 0.35 14.46
CA SER A 140 -6.61 1.48 13.65
C SER A 140 -8.13 1.46 13.46
N SER A 141 -8.71 2.62 13.17
CA SER A 141 -10.15 2.77 12.84
C SER A 141 -10.51 2.20 11.45
N LEU A 142 -9.51 1.84 10.65
CA LEU A 142 -9.71 1.29 9.31
C LEU A 142 -9.99 -0.21 9.38
N VAL A 143 -10.79 -0.68 8.44
CA VAL A 143 -11.06 -2.10 8.29
C VAL A 143 -9.98 -2.74 7.44
N ALA A 144 -9.15 -3.55 8.06
CA ALA A 144 -8.07 -4.24 7.41
C ALA A 144 -8.34 -5.75 7.36
N ARG A 145 -8.26 -6.34 6.18
CA ARG A 145 -8.27 -7.79 5.98
C ARG A 145 -6.87 -8.25 5.60
N LEU A 146 -6.27 -9.09 6.44
CA LEU A 146 -5.01 -9.74 6.11
C LEU A 146 -5.21 -10.67 4.90
N ILE A 147 -4.36 -10.53 3.90
CA ILE A 147 -4.30 -11.42 2.73
C ILE A 147 -3.26 -12.51 3.01
N VAL A 148 -1.99 -12.11 3.19
CA VAL A 148 -0.88 -13.01 3.51
C VAL A 148 0.14 -12.31 4.40
N PRO A 149 0.91 -13.06 5.21
CA PRO A 149 2.11 -12.55 5.85
C PRO A 149 3.15 -12.12 4.82
N VAL A 150 3.93 -11.09 5.13
CA VAL A 150 5.06 -10.63 4.31
C VAL A 150 6.30 -10.59 5.18
N ARG A 151 7.26 -11.44 4.85
CA ARG A 151 8.55 -11.50 5.53
C ARG A 151 9.51 -10.46 4.95
N ARG A 152 10.59 -10.28 5.67
CA ARG A 152 11.69 -9.42 5.26
C ARG A 152 13.00 -10.18 5.41
N PHE A 153 13.90 -9.97 4.46
CA PHE A 153 15.24 -10.53 4.48
C PHE A 153 16.27 -9.42 4.56
N VAL A 154 17.32 -9.64 5.33
CA VAL A 154 18.56 -8.87 5.17
C VAL A 154 19.32 -9.51 4.03
N VAL A 155 19.70 -8.73 3.06
CA VAL A 155 20.31 -9.21 1.81
C VAL A 155 21.57 -8.44 1.46
N ALA A 156 22.45 -9.14 0.76
CA ALA A 156 23.63 -8.55 0.14
C ALA A 156 23.95 -9.33 -1.15
N SER A 157 24.78 -8.76 -2.02
CA SER A 157 25.33 -9.52 -3.13
C SER A 157 26.46 -10.45 -2.64
N PRO A 158 26.68 -11.61 -3.29
CA PRO A 158 27.80 -12.50 -2.98
C PRO A 158 29.16 -11.78 -3.06
N GLY A 159 29.30 -10.84 -4.02
CA GLY A 159 30.50 -10.04 -4.17
C GLY A 159 30.78 -9.11 -2.97
N TYR A 160 29.75 -8.55 -2.36
CA TYR A 160 29.91 -7.79 -1.11
C TYR A 160 30.38 -8.70 0.03
N MET A 161 29.76 -9.86 0.19
CA MET A 161 30.12 -10.83 1.24
C MET A 161 31.56 -11.35 1.08
N ALA A 162 32.00 -11.56 -0.15
CA ALA A 162 33.39 -12.00 -0.41
C ALA A 162 34.42 -10.93 0.00
N ARG A 163 34.11 -9.65 -0.18
CA ARG A 163 35.06 -8.56 0.13
C ARG A 163 35.04 -8.13 1.60
N HIS A 164 33.88 -8.15 2.24
CA HIS A 164 33.69 -7.58 3.57
C HIS A 164 33.44 -8.62 4.67
N GLY A 165 33.40 -9.90 4.33
CA GLY A 165 33.05 -10.97 5.26
C GLY A 165 31.55 -11.10 5.49
N ARG A 166 31.15 -12.24 6.05
CA ARG A 166 29.74 -12.55 6.32
C ARG A 166 29.40 -12.31 7.77
N PRO A 167 28.46 -11.42 8.10
CA PRO A 167 28.00 -11.19 9.47
C PRO A 167 27.33 -12.49 10.01
N ARG A 168 27.66 -12.86 11.24
CA ARG A 168 27.09 -14.01 11.95
C ARG A 168 26.08 -13.61 13.01
N HIS A 169 26.18 -12.38 13.46
CA HIS A 169 25.28 -11.78 14.45
C HIS A 169 24.81 -10.38 13.96
N PRO A 170 23.59 -9.93 14.27
CA PRO A 170 23.13 -8.60 13.86
C PRO A 170 24.05 -7.46 14.29
N ARG A 171 24.77 -7.58 15.42
CA ARG A 171 25.74 -6.58 15.86
C ARG A 171 26.90 -6.39 14.88
N ASP A 172 27.24 -7.40 14.10
CA ASP A 172 28.32 -7.32 13.13
C ASP A 172 27.97 -6.33 12.00
N LEU A 173 26.68 -6.08 11.77
CA LEU A 173 26.19 -5.12 10.76
C LEU A 173 26.67 -3.68 10.99
N VAL A 174 27.08 -3.34 12.22
CA VAL A 174 27.67 -2.01 12.53
C VAL A 174 28.95 -1.75 11.74
N ALA A 175 29.69 -2.81 11.39
CA ALA A 175 30.90 -2.73 10.56
C ALA A 175 30.62 -2.73 9.05
N HIS A 176 29.36 -2.83 8.62
CA HIS A 176 28.96 -2.89 7.23
C HIS A 176 28.20 -1.64 6.79
N GLN A 177 28.22 -1.37 5.47
CA GLN A 177 27.37 -0.36 4.86
C GLN A 177 25.93 -0.88 4.78
N CYS A 178 25.04 -0.36 5.63
CA CYS A 178 23.65 -0.80 5.72
C CYS A 178 22.71 0.30 5.24
N LEU A 179 22.09 0.13 4.08
CA LEU A 179 21.14 1.09 3.52
C LEU A 179 19.78 0.98 4.20
N SER A 180 19.12 2.09 4.42
CA SER A 180 17.85 2.13 5.15
C SER A 180 16.69 2.67 4.31
N TYR A 181 15.49 2.14 4.59
CA TYR A 181 14.23 2.56 3.97
C TYR A 181 13.54 3.60 4.87
N ALA A 182 13.34 4.81 4.34
CA ALA A 182 12.94 5.98 5.10
C ALA A 182 11.45 6.06 5.48
N ASN A 183 10.55 5.37 4.74
CA ASN A 183 9.09 5.46 4.95
C ASN A 183 8.54 4.53 6.06
N ARG A 184 9.40 4.01 6.93
CA ARG A 184 8.97 3.20 8.08
C ARG A 184 8.86 4.07 9.33
N ALA A 185 7.86 3.82 10.14
CA ALA A 185 7.58 4.58 11.37
C ALA A 185 8.76 4.60 12.37
N ARG A 186 9.66 3.59 12.30
CA ARG A 186 10.90 3.50 13.13
C ARG A 186 12.04 3.03 12.24
N HIS A 187 12.29 3.74 11.16
CA HIS A 187 13.24 3.41 10.09
C HIS A 187 14.71 3.38 10.55
N ASP A 188 15.00 3.99 11.67
CA ASP A 188 16.38 4.10 12.17
C ASP A 188 16.84 2.88 12.99
N VAL A 189 15.95 1.88 13.19
CA VAL A 189 16.29 0.69 13.99
C VAL A 189 15.82 -0.59 13.32
N TRP A 190 16.75 -1.47 13.02
CA TRP A 190 16.46 -2.84 12.62
C TRP A 190 16.40 -3.72 13.87
N ARG A 191 15.26 -4.38 14.09
CA ARG A 191 15.03 -5.26 15.23
C ARG A 191 15.06 -6.69 14.77
N PHE A 192 15.88 -7.49 15.43
CA PHE A 192 16.08 -8.90 15.12
C PHE A 192 15.61 -9.76 16.28
N THR A 193 15.07 -10.93 15.97
CA THR A 193 14.79 -11.98 16.93
C THR A 193 15.42 -13.28 16.42
N HIS A 194 16.27 -13.90 17.22
CA HIS A 194 16.90 -15.18 16.87
C HIS A 194 15.86 -16.30 16.89
N LEU A 195 15.74 -17.04 15.80
CA LEU A 195 14.64 -17.99 15.58
C LEU A 195 14.59 -19.14 16.58
N LYS A 196 15.77 -19.62 17.06
CA LYS A 196 15.86 -20.73 18.01
C LYS A 196 15.86 -20.28 19.47
N THR A 197 16.63 -19.26 19.81
CA THR A 197 16.82 -18.83 21.21
C THR A 197 15.80 -17.79 21.67
N GLY A 198 15.22 -17.01 20.74
CA GLY A 198 14.40 -15.86 21.06
C GLY A 198 15.20 -14.63 21.49
N GLU A 199 16.53 -14.67 21.38
CA GLU A 199 17.38 -13.51 21.64
C GLU A 199 16.95 -12.33 20.79
N GLU A 200 16.83 -11.15 21.37
CA GLU A 200 16.48 -9.91 20.68
C GLU A 200 17.73 -9.03 20.51
N CYS A 201 17.90 -8.48 19.32
CA CYS A 201 18.98 -7.55 19.03
C CYS A 201 18.42 -6.41 18.17
N ALA A 202 18.85 -5.18 18.47
CA ALA A 202 18.49 -4.01 17.70
C ALA A 202 19.74 -3.27 17.24
N ILE A 203 19.79 -2.87 15.98
CA ILE A 203 20.88 -2.07 15.41
C ILE A 203 20.34 -0.87 14.66
N THR A 204 21.11 0.21 14.61
CA THR A 204 20.86 1.33 13.75
C THR A 204 21.68 1.16 12.48
N PRO A 205 21.07 1.00 11.30
CA PRO A 205 21.81 0.88 10.06
C PRO A 205 22.64 2.13 9.80
N ASN A 206 23.90 1.91 9.39
CA ASN A 206 24.85 2.97 9.08
C ASN A 206 25.31 2.81 7.63
N GLY A 207 24.71 3.56 6.72
CA GLY A 207 25.03 3.52 5.30
C GLY A 207 24.84 4.87 4.62
N GLN A 208 25.50 5.02 3.46
CA GLN A 208 25.56 6.28 2.71
C GLN A 208 24.23 6.65 2.02
N LEU A 209 23.29 5.69 1.86
CA LEU A 209 22.05 5.91 1.16
C LEU A 209 20.85 5.53 2.05
N ARG A 210 19.90 6.45 2.10
CA ARG A 210 18.59 6.27 2.69
C ARG A 210 17.53 6.67 1.68
N GLY A 211 16.62 5.76 1.35
CA GLY A 211 15.63 5.96 0.30
C GLY A 211 14.21 5.83 0.80
N THR A 212 13.27 6.53 0.15
CA THR A 212 11.82 6.40 0.37
C THR A 212 11.19 5.32 -0.50
N SER A 213 11.96 4.72 -1.41
CA SER A 213 11.57 3.57 -2.22
C SER A 213 12.66 2.50 -2.16
N VAL A 214 12.24 1.25 -2.07
CA VAL A 214 13.15 0.09 -2.10
C VAL A 214 13.90 0.03 -3.43
N GLU A 215 13.25 0.43 -4.53
CA GLU A 215 13.84 0.48 -5.87
C GLU A 215 15.07 1.41 -5.93
N ALA A 216 15.09 2.46 -5.11
CA ALA A 216 16.24 3.37 -5.03
C ALA A 216 17.47 2.74 -4.33
N LEU A 217 17.27 1.73 -3.50
CA LEU A 217 18.35 1.04 -2.77
C LEU A 217 18.97 -0.10 -3.58
N LEU A 218 18.17 -0.76 -4.43
CA LEU A 218 18.55 -1.97 -5.16
C LEU A 218 19.82 -1.83 -6.00
N PRO A 219 20.03 -0.78 -6.83
CA PRO A 219 21.23 -0.66 -7.64
C PRO A 219 22.51 -0.73 -6.81
N THR A 220 22.56 -0.03 -5.67
CA THR A 220 23.74 0.00 -4.79
C THR A 220 24.00 -1.36 -4.15
N VAL A 221 22.95 -2.12 -3.82
CA VAL A 221 23.10 -3.45 -3.22
C VAL A 221 23.51 -4.48 -4.27
N LEU A 222 22.96 -4.41 -5.47
CA LEU A 222 23.29 -5.31 -6.59
C LEU A 222 24.75 -5.12 -7.05
N GLU A 223 25.23 -3.87 -7.08
CA GLU A 223 26.65 -3.56 -7.36
C GLU A 223 27.61 -3.98 -6.25
N GLY A 224 27.07 -4.55 -5.17
CA GLY A 224 27.90 -5.08 -4.07
C GLY A 224 28.54 -4.00 -3.23
N LEU A 225 27.87 -2.89 -3.01
CA LEU A 225 28.38 -1.80 -2.20
C LEU A 225 27.78 -1.74 -0.79
N ALA A 226 26.67 -2.46 -0.55
CA ALA A 226 25.96 -2.38 0.70
C ALA A 226 25.10 -3.61 1.00
N ILE A 227 24.60 -3.65 2.24
CA ILE A 227 23.55 -4.54 2.77
C ILE A 227 22.27 -3.73 2.88
N THR A 228 21.11 -4.37 2.69
CA THR A 228 19.81 -3.77 3.01
C THR A 228 18.81 -4.82 3.47
N GLU A 229 17.68 -4.37 4.02
CA GLU A 229 16.53 -5.23 4.24
C GLU A 229 15.52 -5.07 3.10
N LEU A 230 15.03 -6.18 2.57
CA LEU A 230 14.02 -6.19 1.51
C LEU A 230 12.80 -7.00 1.93
N PRO A 231 11.59 -6.56 1.54
CA PRO A 231 10.41 -7.42 1.57
C PRO A 231 10.61 -8.65 0.69
N GLU A 232 10.05 -9.76 1.11
CA GLU A 232 10.15 -11.06 0.43
C GLU A 232 9.81 -10.98 -1.06
N PHE A 233 8.72 -10.28 -1.41
CA PHE A 233 8.25 -10.13 -2.80
C PHE A 233 9.22 -9.38 -3.74
N ILE A 234 10.24 -8.74 -3.19
CA ILE A 234 11.34 -8.13 -3.95
C ILE A 234 12.58 -9.01 -3.88
N ALA A 235 12.99 -9.40 -2.68
CA ALA A 235 14.24 -10.14 -2.47
C ALA A 235 14.28 -11.43 -3.28
N THR A 236 13.19 -12.19 -3.32
CA THR A 236 13.10 -13.49 -3.99
C THR A 236 13.31 -13.44 -5.50
N GLN A 237 13.18 -12.29 -6.12
CA GLN A 237 13.43 -12.13 -7.57
C GLN A 237 14.94 -12.23 -7.91
N TYR A 238 15.82 -11.96 -6.95
CA TYR A 238 17.26 -11.89 -7.14
C TYR A 238 18.01 -13.12 -6.57
N PHE A 239 17.29 -14.03 -5.91
CA PHE A 239 17.89 -15.22 -5.30
C PHE A 239 18.20 -16.33 -6.33
N PRO A 240 17.32 -16.64 -7.31
CA PRO A 240 17.58 -17.70 -8.28
C PRO A 240 18.88 -17.48 -9.06
N ASP A 241 19.13 -16.24 -9.49
CA ASP A 241 20.31 -15.87 -10.26
C ASP A 241 21.52 -15.51 -9.38
N LYS A 242 21.41 -15.71 -8.06
CA LYS A 242 22.45 -15.40 -7.07
C LYS A 242 22.97 -13.95 -7.15
N GLN A 243 22.13 -13.03 -7.61
CA GLN A 243 22.46 -11.61 -7.59
C GLN A 243 22.44 -11.06 -6.17
N LEU A 244 21.51 -11.55 -5.35
CA LEU A 244 21.46 -11.32 -3.91
C LEU A 244 21.35 -12.65 -3.19
N GLU A 245 21.79 -12.66 -1.93
CA GLU A 245 21.62 -13.77 -1.02
C GLU A 245 21.11 -13.29 0.34
N PRO A 246 20.28 -14.08 1.02
CA PRO A 246 19.88 -13.78 2.40
C PRO A 246 21.05 -13.99 3.34
N ILE A 247 21.25 -13.07 4.25
CA ILE A 247 22.25 -13.16 5.32
C ILE A 247 21.54 -13.17 6.67
N LEU A 248 22.22 -13.61 7.73
CA LEU A 248 21.65 -13.73 9.07
C LEU A 248 20.38 -14.61 9.08
N ALA A 249 20.40 -15.74 8.39
CA ALA A 249 19.24 -16.62 8.21
C ALA A 249 18.62 -17.18 9.51
N ASP A 250 19.39 -17.23 10.60
CA ASP A 250 18.91 -17.61 11.94
C ASP A 250 18.16 -16.48 12.67
N TRP A 251 18.11 -15.30 12.08
CA TRP A 251 17.48 -14.12 12.65
C TRP A 251 16.29 -13.65 11.81
N SER A 252 15.19 -13.33 12.46
CA SER A 252 14.00 -12.75 11.80
C SER A 252 13.89 -11.27 12.11
N LEU A 253 13.48 -10.51 11.10
CA LEU A 253 12.93 -9.16 11.26
C LEU A 253 11.44 -9.22 11.64
N PRO A 254 10.85 -8.15 12.17
CA PRO A 254 9.41 -8.09 12.43
C PRO A 254 8.61 -8.45 11.17
N GLU A 255 7.73 -9.42 11.31
CA GLU A 255 6.88 -9.87 10.23
C GLU A 255 5.73 -8.88 10.03
N GLY A 256 5.56 -8.43 8.81
CA GLY A 256 4.41 -7.66 8.40
C GLY A 256 3.34 -8.52 7.75
N GLY A 257 2.28 -7.88 7.27
CA GLY A 257 1.25 -8.52 6.45
C GLY A 257 0.92 -7.64 5.25
N LEU A 258 0.45 -8.27 4.19
CA LEU A 258 -0.26 -7.60 3.12
C LEU A 258 -1.73 -7.54 3.48
N TYR A 259 -2.27 -6.34 3.56
CA TYR A 259 -3.66 -6.10 3.95
C TYR A 259 -4.43 -5.42 2.83
N PHE A 260 -5.69 -5.83 2.64
CA PHE A 260 -6.67 -5.04 1.92
C PHE A 260 -7.41 -4.16 2.93
N VAL A 261 -7.34 -2.85 2.75
CA VAL A 261 -7.84 -1.86 3.71
C VAL A 261 -8.94 -1.03 3.06
N THR A 262 -10.01 -0.77 3.82
CA THR A 262 -11.12 0.10 3.39
C THR A 262 -11.48 1.08 4.51
N PRO A 263 -12.03 2.25 4.17
CA PRO A 263 -12.44 3.25 5.16
C PRO A 263 -13.52 2.75 6.12
N THR A 264 -14.39 1.84 5.70
CA THR A 264 -15.53 1.37 6.50
C THR A 264 -15.80 -0.12 6.33
N ALA A 265 -16.37 -0.75 7.38
CA ALA A 265 -16.83 -2.13 7.36
C ALA A 265 -18.31 -2.28 6.93
N ARG A 266 -19.12 -1.22 7.10
CA ARG A 266 -20.56 -1.36 7.15
C ARG A 266 -21.24 -1.59 5.80
N ALA A 267 -20.78 -0.95 4.74
CA ALA A 267 -21.34 -1.17 3.41
C ALA A 267 -20.27 -0.85 2.37
N ARG A 268 -19.77 -1.88 1.69
CA ARG A 268 -18.85 -1.69 0.57
C ARG A 268 -19.68 -1.62 -0.70
N PRO A 269 -19.47 -0.60 -1.56
CA PRO A 269 -20.03 -0.59 -2.91
C PRO A 269 -19.68 -1.87 -3.65
N ALA A 270 -20.57 -2.37 -4.50
CA ALA A 270 -20.37 -3.63 -5.22
C ALA A 270 -19.09 -3.64 -6.07
N LYS A 271 -18.71 -2.48 -6.63
CA LYS A 271 -17.44 -2.28 -7.37
C LYS A 271 -16.21 -2.55 -6.50
N VAL A 272 -16.22 -2.06 -5.24
CA VAL A 272 -15.10 -2.25 -4.28
C VAL A 272 -15.05 -3.69 -3.78
N SER A 273 -16.21 -4.30 -3.54
CA SER A 273 -16.29 -5.72 -3.15
C SER A 273 -15.76 -6.63 -4.26
N ALA A 274 -16.14 -6.38 -5.52
CA ALA A 274 -15.65 -7.14 -6.67
C ALA A 274 -14.12 -7.04 -6.83
N LEU A 275 -13.55 -5.83 -6.67
CA LEU A 275 -12.11 -5.65 -6.70
C LEU A 275 -11.42 -6.33 -5.51
N ALA A 276 -11.98 -6.21 -4.30
CA ALA A 276 -11.44 -6.84 -3.10
C ALA A 276 -11.38 -8.36 -3.23
N ASP A 277 -12.49 -8.99 -3.63
CA ASP A 277 -12.57 -10.45 -3.77
C ASP A 277 -11.60 -10.96 -4.84
N PHE A 278 -11.50 -10.25 -5.97
CA PHE A 278 -10.55 -10.58 -7.04
C PHE A 278 -9.10 -10.46 -6.57
N VAL A 279 -8.72 -9.31 -6.01
CA VAL A 279 -7.34 -9.05 -5.55
C VAL A 279 -6.93 -10.02 -4.44
N ILE A 280 -7.82 -10.30 -3.49
CA ILE A 280 -7.53 -11.23 -2.41
C ILE A 280 -7.32 -12.65 -2.96
N ALA A 281 -8.19 -13.11 -3.88
CA ALA A 281 -8.05 -14.42 -4.49
C ALA A 281 -6.73 -14.58 -5.24
N GLU A 282 -6.34 -13.58 -6.05
CA GLU A 282 -5.11 -13.62 -6.86
C GLU A 282 -3.83 -13.54 -5.99
N LEU A 283 -3.89 -12.86 -4.84
CA LEU A 283 -2.71 -12.63 -4.01
C LEU A 283 -2.55 -13.67 -2.87
N THR A 284 -3.55 -14.48 -2.59
CA THR A 284 -3.50 -15.47 -1.49
C THR A 284 -2.44 -16.54 -1.70
N ASP A 285 -2.14 -16.91 -2.95
CA ASP A 285 -1.13 -17.92 -3.26
C ASP A 285 0.32 -17.46 -2.99
N ALA A 286 0.52 -16.15 -2.76
CA ALA A 286 1.83 -15.55 -2.46
C ALA A 286 2.96 -16.10 -3.35
N ARG A 287 2.78 -16.11 -4.67
CA ARG A 287 3.72 -16.67 -5.67
C ARG A 287 5.13 -16.07 -5.58
N TRP A 288 5.26 -14.94 -4.90
CA TRP A 288 6.54 -14.27 -4.61
C TRP A 288 7.22 -14.77 -3.35
N SER A 289 6.61 -15.65 -2.57
CA SER A 289 7.19 -16.11 -1.31
C SER A 289 8.46 -16.94 -1.52
N ALA A 290 9.38 -16.90 -0.57
CA ALA A 290 10.58 -17.70 -0.63
C ALA A 290 10.26 -19.21 -0.66
N GLU A 291 9.13 -19.60 -0.09
CA GLU A 291 8.64 -20.98 -0.20
C GLU A 291 8.25 -21.32 -1.64
N ALA A 292 7.51 -20.45 -2.31
CA ALA A 292 7.07 -20.65 -3.70
C ALA A 292 8.24 -20.59 -4.70
N VAL A 293 9.19 -19.66 -4.50
CA VAL A 293 10.29 -19.41 -5.44
C VAL A 293 11.44 -20.37 -5.26
N MET A 294 11.78 -20.77 -4.02
CA MET A 294 12.99 -21.52 -3.69
C MET A 294 12.74 -22.76 -2.83
N GLY A 295 11.49 -23.06 -2.46
CA GLY A 295 11.18 -24.12 -1.50
C GLY A 295 11.68 -23.83 -0.08
N TRP A 296 12.11 -22.60 0.21
CA TRP A 296 12.63 -22.24 1.52
C TRP A 296 11.49 -22.14 2.54
N LYS A 297 11.62 -22.93 3.61
CA LYS A 297 10.70 -22.87 4.75
C LYS A 297 11.41 -22.24 5.95
N PRO A 298 10.78 -21.26 6.62
CA PRO A 298 11.36 -20.71 7.83
C PRO A 298 11.48 -21.82 8.88
N PRO A 299 12.54 -21.81 9.69
CA PRO A 299 12.59 -22.67 10.87
C PRO A 299 11.39 -22.36 11.77
N ALA A 300 10.78 -23.40 12.36
CA ALA A 300 9.61 -23.27 13.19
C ALA A 300 9.87 -22.32 14.37
N ARG A 301 9.07 -21.25 14.50
CA ARG A 301 9.14 -20.37 15.69
C ARG A 301 8.74 -21.16 16.94
N ARG A 302 9.53 -21.11 18.00
CA ARG A 302 9.07 -21.53 19.32
C ARG A 302 7.86 -20.67 19.69
N ARG A 303 6.69 -21.27 19.84
CA ARG A 303 5.52 -20.59 20.43
C ARG A 303 5.95 -20.09 21.82
N LYS A 304 5.87 -18.77 22.07
CA LYS A 304 5.93 -18.24 23.43
C LYS A 304 4.85 -18.99 24.21
N ARG A 305 5.23 -19.76 25.23
CA ARG A 305 4.27 -20.21 26.24
C ARG A 305 3.82 -18.94 26.96
N THR A 306 2.56 -18.59 26.79
CA THR A 306 1.84 -17.62 27.63
C THR A 306 1.77 -18.14 29.05
#